data_1d7d815740c8d1a43200859f7fb73bcd
#
_entry.id   1d7d815740c8d1a43200859f7fb73bcd
#
_cell.length_a   1.000
_cell.length_b   1.000
_cell.length_c   1.000
_cell.angle_alpha   90.00
_cell.angle_beta   90.00
_cell.angle_gamma   90.00
#
_symmetry.space_group_name_H-M   'P 1'
#
loop_
_entity.id
_entity.type
_entity.pdbx_description
1 polymer ?
#
loop_
_entity_poly.entity_id
_entity_poly.type
_entity_poly.pdbx_seq_one_letter_code
_entity_poly.pdbx_strand_id
1 'polypeptide(L)'
;MNLGMKVRKPDLETMLKFNPHVLEFHFSDSDLNLELNQKFDQQLIVHCFEYFERKLLDIVSLKETNQVHSKYKSIEYIQMAIDKTISLNEQFKGTPTLIVHPGGYSLNESTKEEIDSMRGMVIDSIRQLDFKNVNFLLENMPPYAWFFGGRWHCNVFLNADDMLEYCKETGLNVCFDLCHSHLNCNKNNLSVVDELKTIMTHVTHFHLSDADGVDG
;
A
#
# COMPACT_ATOMS: atom_id res chain seq x y z
N MET A 1 15.97 -9.43 -11.02
CA MET A 1 14.98 -9.38 -9.91
C MET A 1 15.76 -9.14 -8.63
N ASN A 2 15.37 -8.14 -7.85
CA ASN A 2 15.98 -7.86 -6.55
C ASN A 2 15.12 -8.50 -5.46
N LEU A 3 15.76 -9.14 -4.48
CA LEU A 3 15.08 -9.69 -3.32
C LEU A 3 15.02 -8.62 -2.23
N GLY A 4 13.81 -8.33 -1.76
CA GLY A 4 13.54 -7.47 -0.60
C GLY A 4 13.17 -8.28 0.63
N MET A 5 13.38 -7.69 1.80
CA MET A 5 12.93 -8.25 3.07
C MET A 5 12.15 -7.19 3.85
N LYS A 6 10.97 -7.57 4.35
CA LYS A 6 10.20 -6.74 5.29
C LYS A 6 10.94 -6.71 6.62
N VAL A 7 11.09 -5.51 7.16
CA VAL A 7 11.85 -5.27 8.39
C VAL A 7 11.13 -4.26 9.29
N ARG A 8 11.41 -4.37 10.58
CA ARG A 8 11.17 -3.33 11.58
C ARG A 8 12.49 -3.01 12.30
N LYS A 9 12.59 -1.88 12.96
CA LYS A 9 13.82 -1.48 13.66
C LYS A 9 14.42 -2.58 14.55
N PRO A 10 13.65 -3.36 15.34
CA PRO A 10 14.21 -4.40 16.21
C PRO A 10 14.85 -5.60 15.50
N ASP A 11 14.39 -5.94 14.29
CA ASP A 11 14.86 -7.12 13.53
C ASP A 11 15.82 -6.77 12.39
N LEU A 12 16.08 -5.48 12.19
CA LEU A 12 16.93 -4.96 11.11
C LEU A 12 18.29 -5.67 11.04
N GLU A 13 19.03 -5.76 12.15
CA GLU A 13 20.35 -6.42 12.22
C GLU A 13 20.28 -7.92 11.85
N THR A 14 19.17 -8.57 12.15
CA THR A 14 18.95 -9.97 11.79
C THR A 14 18.70 -10.11 10.29
N MET A 15 17.88 -9.24 9.71
CA MET A 15 17.54 -9.26 8.30
C MET A 15 18.72 -8.89 7.40
N LEU A 16 19.59 -8.00 7.85
CA LEU A 16 20.84 -7.64 7.15
C LEU A 16 21.78 -8.84 6.95
N LYS A 17 21.74 -9.86 7.82
CA LYS A 17 22.57 -11.08 7.67
C LYS A 17 22.24 -11.88 6.40
N PHE A 18 21.05 -11.72 5.85
CA PHE A 18 20.65 -12.35 4.59
C PHE A 18 21.10 -11.56 3.34
N ASN A 19 21.75 -10.40 3.54
CA ASN A 19 22.24 -9.55 2.46
C ASN A 19 21.18 -9.25 1.38
N PRO A 20 19.98 -8.76 1.75
CA PRO A 20 18.95 -8.43 0.78
C PRO A 20 19.38 -7.24 -0.09
N HIS A 21 18.78 -7.08 -1.28
CA HIS A 21 18.99 -5.90 -2.12
C HIS A 21 18.15 -4.71 -1.63
N VAL A 22 17.03 -5.00 -0.99
CA VAL A 22 16.02 -4.04 -0.58
C VAL A 22 15.64 -4.32 0.88
N LEU A 23 15.51 -3.25 1.67
CA LEU A 23 14.90 -3.28 3.00
C LEU A 23 13.55 -2.56 2.93
N GLU A 24 12.48 -3.27 3.23
CA GLU A 24 11.13 -2.72 3.27
C GLU A 24 10.69 -2.54 4.71
N PHE A 25 10.67 -1.29 5.16
CA PHE A 25 10.18 -0.94 6.49
C PHE A 25 8.66 -0.87 6.49
N HIS A 26 8.03 -1.72 7.29
CA HIS A 26 6.59 -1.64 7.54
C HIS A 26 6.36 -0.65 8.70
N PHE A 27 5.93 0.56 8.35
CA PHE A 27 5.76 1.64 9.31
C PHE A 27 4.55 1.42 10.23
N SER A 28 4.70 1.88 11.45
CA SER A 28 3.63 2.28 12.36
C SER A 28 3.69 3.81 12.55
N ASP A 29 2.71 4.39 13.22
CA ASP A 29 2.69 5.82 13.53
C ASP A 29 3.93 6.27 14.34
N SER A 30 4.46 5.40 15.20
CA SER A 30 5.69 5.67 15.96
C SER A 30 6.94 5.80 15.09
N ASP A 31 6.95 5.20 13.88
CA ASP A 31 8.09 5.21 12.98
C ASP A 31 8.29 6.55 12.26
N LEU A 32 7.35 7.48 12.38
CA LEU A 32 7.59 8.88 12.00
C LEU A 32 8.76 9.51 12.77
N ASN A 33 9.08 8.98 13.96
CA ASN A 33 10.24 9.38 14.76
C ASN A 33 11.43 8.42 14.60
N LEU A 34 11.39 7.48 13.65
CA LEU A 34 12.47 6.54 13.41
C LEU A 34 13.75 7.28 12.98
N GLU A 35 14.85 7.02 13.66
CA GLU A 35 16.18 7.47 13.29
C GLU A 35 17.08 6.25 13.06
N LEU A 36 17.84 6.29 11.98
CA LEU A 36 18.84 5.29 11.61
C LEU A 36 20.22 5.95 11.60
N ASN A 37 21.13 5.43 12.43
CA ASN A 37 22.43 6.03 12.66
C ASN A 37 23.56 5.37 11.84
N GLN A 38 23.21 4.64 10.78
CA GLN A 38 24.16 3.97 9.89
C GLN A 38 23.75 4.09 8.43
N LYS A 39 24.70 3.89 7.53
CA LYS A 39 24.45 3.83 6.09
C LYS A 39 24.18 2.40 5.67
N PHE A 40 23.33 2.27 4.68
CA PHE A 40 22.93 0.99 4.09
C PHE A 40 23.29 0.93 2.61
N ASP A 41 23.74 -0.23 2.17
CA ASP A 41 23.98 -0.49 0.75
C ASP A 41 22.69 -0.86 -0.01
N GLN A 42 21.64 -1.13 0.72
CA GLN A 42 20.31 -1.51 0.26
C GLN A 42 19.52 -0.32 -0.28
N GLN A 43 18.50 -0.60 -1.09
CA GLN A 43 17.47 0.36 -1.44
C GLN A 43 16.39 0.39 -0.35
N LEU A 44 15.87 1.58 -0.06
CA LEU A 44 14.78 1.79 0.88
C LEU A 44 13.43 1.62 0.20
N ILE A 45 12.58 0.78 0.78
CA ILE A 45 11.14 0.79 0.57
C ILE A 45 10.47 1.01 1.92
N VAL A 46 9.42 1.81 1.94
CA VAL A 46 8.57 1.99 3.10
C VAL A 46 7.17 1.52 2.73
N HIS A 47 6.62 0.61 3.50
CA HIS A 47 5.18 0.32 3.49
C HIS A 47 4.52 1.29 4.48
N CYS A 48 3.64 2.13 3.99
CA CYS A 48 2.94 3.11 4.81
C CYS A 48 2.12 2.40 5.90
N PHE A 49 1.99 3.04 7.03
CA PHE A 49 1.14 2.53 8.10
C PHE A 49 -0.34 2.50 7.65
N GLU A 50 -1.04 1.43 7.99
CA GLU A 50 -2.47 1.26 7.75
C GLU A 50 -3.31 2.03 8.76
N TYR A 51 -2.76 2.18 9.97
CA TYR A 51 -3.38 2.88 11.10
C TYR A 51 -2.55 4.08 11.48
N PHE A 52 -3.24 5.19 11.76
CA PHE A 52 -2.65 6.33 12.45
C PHE A 52 -3.60 6.77 13.57
N GLU A 53 -3.07 7.00 14.78
CA GLU A 53 -3.90 7.35 15.95
C GLU A 53 -5.08 6.39 16.16
N ARG A 54 -4.85 5.07 15.94
CA ARG A 54 -5.83 3.98 16.09
C ARG A 54 -7.00 4.01 15.09
N LYS A 55 -6.89 4.73 14.00
CA LYS A 55 -7.87 4.73 12.91
C LYS A 55 -7.20 4.32 11.61
N LEU A 56 -7.95 3.65 10.76
CA LEU A 56 -7.51 3.31 9.40
C LEU A 56 -7.30 4.55 8.55
N LEU A 57 -6.27 4.57 7.74
CA LEU A 57 -6.13 5.53 6.65
C LEU A 57 -7.03 5.11 5.49
N ASP A 58 -7.73 6.07 4.92
CA ASP A 58 -8.66 5.84 3.82
C ASP A 58 -8.74 7.10 2.94
N ILE A 59 -8.14 7.04 1.76
CA ILE A 59 -8.06 8.20 0.85
C ILE A 59 -9.35 8.44 0.07
N VAL A 60 -10.39 7.63 0.27
CA VAL A 60 -11.70 7.79 -0.36
C VAL A 60 -12.84 8.04 0.63
N SER A 61 -12.58 7.96 1.94
CA SER A 61 -13.60 8.21 2.96
C SER A 61 -13.90 9.70 3.10
N LEU A 62 -15.12 10.12 2.77
CA LEU A 62 -15.54 11.53 2.89
C LEU A 62 -15.75 11.95 4.34
N LYS A 63 -16.03 11.01 5.25
CA LYS A 63 -16.37 11.28 6.64
C LYS A 63 -15.41 10.56 7.57
N GLU A 64 -14.95 11.30 8.58
CA GLU A 64 -14.23 10.68 9.69
C GLU A 64 -15.21 9.93 10.60
N THR A 65 -14.78 8.73 11.03
CA THR A 65 -15.48 7.90 12.02
C THR A 65 -14.60 7.63 13.22
N ASN A 66 -15.07 6.80 14.15
CA ASN A 66 -14.23 6.34 15.27
C ASN A 66 -13.13 5.36 14.84
N GLN A 67 -13.23 4.76 13.65
CA GLN A 67 -12.34 3.70 13.16
C GLN A 67 -11.63 4.04 11.86
N VAL A 68 -12.10 5.06 11.12
CA VAL A 68 -11.54 5.44 9.82
C VAL A 68 -11.36 6.95 9.75
N HIS A 69 -10.19 7.40 9.32
CA HIS A 69 -9.92 8.81 9.04
C HIS A 69 -10.66 9.28 7.78
N SER A 70 -11.00 10.57 7.75
CA SER A 70 -11.43 11.18 6.49
C SER A 70 -10.30 11.21 5.48
N LYS A 71 -10.62 11.28 4.18
CA LYS A 71 -9.62 11.37 3.11
C LYS A 71 -8.62 12.52 3.31
N TYR A 72 -9.08 13.66 3.84
CA TYR A 72 -8.20 14.81 4.05
C TYR A 72 -7.14 14.55 5.10
N LYS A 73 -7.51 13.91 6.23
CA LYS A 73 -6.53 13.49 7.24
C LYS A 73 -5.64 12.35 6.74
N SER A 74 -6.21 11.39 6.01
CA SER A 74 -5.43 10.30 5.43
C SER A 74 -4.37 10.81 4.46
N ILE A 75 -4.71 11.79 3.61
CA ILE A 75 -3.76 12.47 2.72
C ILE A 75 -2.66 13.18 3.52
N GLU A 76 -3.01 13.91 4.60
CA GLU A 76 -2.04 14.57 5.48
C GLU A 76 -1.06 13.56 6.08
N TYR A 77 -1.54 12.44 6.63
CA TYR A 77 -0.69 11.42 7.23
C TYR A 77 0.16 10.66 6.20
N ILE A 78 -0.37 10.40 5.01
CA ILE A 78 0.41 9.83 3.91
C ILE A 78 1.51 10.80 3.48
N GLN A 79 1.24 12.12 3.44
CA GLN A 79 2.29 13.11 3.16
C GLN A 79 3.39 13.07 4.22
N MET A 80 3.06 12.93 5.51
CA MET A 80 4.06 12.76 6.56
C MET A 80 4.91 11.49 6.34
N ALA A 81 4.30 10.40 5.87
CA ALA A 81 5.03 9.18 5.52
C ALA A 81 5.95 9.37 4.30
N ILE A 82 5.52 10.14 3.28
CA ILE A 82 6.35 10.53 2.14
C ILE A 82 7.58 11.31 2.62
N ASP A 83 7.37 12.36 3.41
CA ASP A 83 8.44 13.24 3.91
C ASP A 83 9.43 12.45 4.78
N LYS A 84 8.91 11.53 5.62
CA LYS A 84 9.75 10.64 6.41
C LYS A 84 10.54 9.67 5.56
N THR A 85 9.96 9.11 4.52
CA THR A 85 10.62 8.21 3.58
C THR A 85 11.80 8.91 2.89
N ILE A 86 11.60 10.16 2.45
CA ILE A 86 12.66 10.99 1.85
C ILE A 86 13.79 11.23 2.87
N SER A 87 13.45 11.62 4.09
CA SER A 87 14.43 11.86 5.15
C SER A 87 15.25 10.60 5.50
N LEU A 88 14.60 9.44 5.64
CA LEU A 88 15.28 8.17 5.92
C LEU A 88 16.20 7.76 4.77
N ASN A 89 15.84 8.10 3.53
CA ASN A 89 16.62 7.72 2.36
C ASN A 89 18.01 8.33 2.32
N GLU A 90 18.29 9.34 3.11
CA GLU A 90 19.67 9.84 3.30
C GLU A 90 20.62 8.72 3.76
N GLN A 91 20.13 7.67 4.41
CA GLN A 91 20.92 6.54 4.89
C GLN A 91 21.01 5.38 3.87
N PHE A 92 20.29 5.43 2.76
CA PHE A 92 20.15 4.35 1.77
C PHE A 92 20.66 4.76 0.40
N LYS A 93 20.59 3.82 -0.56
CA LYS A 93 20.97 4.04 -1.96
C LYS A 93 19.75 4.16 -2.86
N GLY A 94 19.88 4.97 -3.89
CA GLY A 94 18.87 5.12 -4.94
C GLY A 94 17.68 5.97 -4.52
N THR A 95 16.63 5.95 -5.32
CA THR A 95 15.36 6.62 -5.04
C THR A 95 14.51 5.72 -4.16
N PRO A 96 13.98 6.21 -3.04
CA PRO A 96 13.15 5.40 -2.16
C PRO A 96 11.77 5.13 -2.79
N THR A 97 11.12 4.10 -2.29
CA THR A 97 9.74 3.77 -2.68
C THR A 97 8.84 3.85 -1.45
N LEU A 98 7.64 4.42 -1.63
CA LEU A 98 6.56 4.35 -0.64
C LEU A 98 5.40 3.56 -1.22
N ILE A 99 4.95 2.52 -0.50
CA ILE A 99 3.81 1.69 -0.84
C ILE A 99 2.66 2.07 0.08
N VAL A 100 1.46 2.25 -0.47
CA VAL A 100 0.28 2.73 0.27
C VAL A 100 -0.94 1.88 -0.10
N HIS A 101 -1.71 1.48 0.91
CA HIS A 101 -3.06 0.95 0.72
C HIS A 101 -4.04 2.10 0.45
N PRO A 102 -4.87 2.04 -0.60
CA PRO A 102 -5.79 3.13 -0.94
C PRO A 102 -6.96 3.31 0.04
N GLY A 103 -7.28 2.29 0.86
CA GLY A 103 -8.45 2.32 1.70
C GLY A 103 -9.72 1.81 0.99
N GLY A 104 -10.82 2.58 1.07
CA GLY A 104 -12.10 2.15 0.53
C GLY A 104 -12.79 1.11 1.40
N TYR A 105 -12.66 1.25 2.72
CA TYR A 105 -13.15 0.27 3.68
C TYR A 105 -14.62 0.50 4.04
N SER A 106 -15.39 -0.61 4.14
CA SER A 106 -16.75 -0.61 4.64
C SER A 106 -17.07 -1.86 5.46
N LEU A 107 -18.00 -1.73 6.40
CA LEU A 107 -18.49 -2.88 7.19
C LEU A 107 -19.51 -3.73 6.41
N ASN A 108 -20.18 -3.15 5.45
CA ASN A 108 -21.16 -3.80 4.60
C ASN A 108 -20.71 -3.73 3.14
N GLU A 109 -21.25 -4.60 2.31
CA GLU A 109 -21.02 -4.57 0.87
C GLU A 109 -21.50 -3.23 0.28
N SER A 110 -20.62 -2.55 -0.47
CA SER A 110 -20.94 -1.29 -1.13
C SER A 110 -21.67 -1.52 -2.43
N THR A 111 -22.54 -0.59 -2.80
CA THR A 111 -23.20 -0.60 -4.11
C THR A 111 -22.20 -0.30 -5.23
N LYS A 112 -22.57 -0.63 -6.47
CA LYS A 112 -21.73 -0.32 -7.63
C LYS A 112 -21.49 1.19 -7.76
N GLU A 113 -22.51 2.01 -7.54
CA GLU A 113 -22.40 3.47 -7.61
C GLU A 113 -21.44 4.04 -6.54
N GLU A 114 -21.44 3.47 -5.34
CA GLU A 114 -20.49 3.85 -4.29
C GLU A 114 -19.06 3.46 -4.68
N ILE A 115 -18.85 2.25 -5.21
CA ILE A 115 -17.54 1.78 -5.68
C ILE A 115 -17.01 2.67 -6.82
N ASP A 116 -17.84 2.97 -7.83
CA ASP A 116 -17.45 3.82 -8.95
C ASP A 116 -17.09 5.24 -8.50
N SER A 117 -17.81 5.76 -7.50
CA SER A 117 -17.47 7.05 -6.85
C SER A 117 -16.13 6.99 -6.12
N MET A 118 -15.86 5.91 -5.37
CA MET A 118 -14.59 5.74 -4.65
C MET A 118 -13.40 5.65 -5.60
N ARG A 119 -13.52 4.98 -6.75
CA ARG A 119 -12.45 4.89 -7.77
C ARG A 119 -12.00 6.26 -8.26
N GLY A 120 -12.94 7.14 -8.60
CA GLY A 120 -12.61 8.52 -8.96
C GLY A 120 -11.92 9.27 -7.83
N MET A 121 -12.35 9.07 -6.59
CA MET A 121 -11.73 9.70 -5.42
C MET A 121 -10.31 9.22 -5.15
N VAL A 122 -9.93 7.98 -5.48
CA VAL A 122 -8.52 7.52 -5.39
C VAL A 122 -7.62 8.46 -6.19
N ILE A 123 -7.94 8.68 -7.48
CA ILE A 123 -7.15 9.49 -8.39
C ILE A 123 -7.08 10.95 -7.90
N ASP A 124 -8.20 11.51 -7.48
CA ASP A 124 -8.26 12.89 -6.97
C ASP A 124 -7.47 13.08 -5.68
N SER A 125 -7.43 12.05 -4.83
CA SER A 125 -6.68 12.10 -3.58
C SER A 125 -5.17 12.02 -3.83
N ILE A 126 -4.73 11.15 -4.73
CA ILE A 126 -3.32 11.02 -5.09
C ILE A 126 -2.76 12.30 -5.72
N ARG A 127 -3.55 13.01 -6.52
CA ARG A 127 -3.17 14.31 -7.11
C ARG A 127 -2.90 15.41 -6.09
N GLN A 128 -3.29 15.24 -4.83
CA GLN A 128 -3.05 16.20 -3.74
C GLN A 128 -1.74 15.95 -3.00
N LEU A 129 -1.06 14.82 -3.24
CA LEU A 129 0.21 14.47 -2.59
C LEU A 129 1.40 15.04 -3.37
N ASP A 130 2.42 15.52 -2.65
CA ASP A 130 3.74 15.81 -3.23
C ASP A 130 4.69 14.64 -2.95
N PHE A 131 4.88 13.80 -3.95
CA PHE A 131 5.77 12.65 -3.90
C PHE A 131 7.02 12.80 -4.79
N LYS A 132 7.45 14.03 -5.06
CA LYS A 132 8.75 14.26 -5.71
C LYS A 132 9.86 13.58 -4.90
N ASN A 133 10.78 12.91 -5.63
CA ASN A 133 11.90 12.15 -5.05
C ASN A 133 11.50 10.84 -4.32
N VAL A 134 10.27 10.35 -4.50
CA VAL A 134 9.79 9.05 -4.04
C VAL A 134 9.10 8.32 -5.19
N ASN A 135 9.36 7.04 -5.36
CA ASN A 135 8.53 6.19 -6.18
C ASN A 135 7.26 5.87 -5.37
N PHE A 136 6.16 6.51 -5.69
CA PHE A 136 4.89 6.29 -5.01
C PHE A 136 4.12 5.15 -5.69
N LEU A 137 3.73 4.13 -4.93
CA LEU A 137 3.00 2.97 -5.42
C LEU A 137 1.74 2.76 -4.57
N LEU A 138 0.60 2.57 -5.23
CA LEU A 138 -0.55 1.95 -4.57
C LEU A 138 -0.45 0.43 -4.68
N GLU A 139 -0.91 -0.25 -3.64
CA GLU A 139 -0.98 -1.71 -3.57
C GLU A 139 -2.41 -2.19 -3.80
N ASN A 140 -2.60 -3.28 -4.56
CA ASN A 140 -3.90 -3.92 -4.69
C ASN A 140 -4.36 -4.51 -3.36
N MET A 141 -5.67 -4.45 -3.11
CA MET A 141 -6.30 -4.85 -1.86
C MET A 141 -6.89 -6.27 -1.95
N PRO A 142 -6.94 -6.99 -0.81
CA PRO A 142 -7.76 -8.21 -0.73
C PRO A 142 -9.25 -7.81 -0.75
N PRO A 143 -10.17 -8.74 -1.06
CA PRO A 143 -11.61 -8.44 -1.04
C PRO A 143 -12.13 -8.16 0.36
N TYR A 144 -11.47 -8.75 1.36
CA TYR A 144 -11.76 -8.57 2.78
C TYR A 144 -10.45 -8.40 3.55
N ALA A 145 -10.46 -7.47 4.48
CA ALA A 145 -9.38 -7.26 5.44
C ALA A 145 -9.91 -7.42 6.87
N TRP A 146 -9.03 -7.80 7.80
CA TRP A 146 -9.41 -8.05 9.19
C TRP A 146 -8.91 -6.92 10.10
N PHE A 147 -9.82 -6.00 10.47
CA PHE A 147 -9.49 -4.84 11.30
C PHE A 147 -10.39 -4.77 12.53
N PHE A 148 -9.86 -4.33 13.67
CA PHE A 148 -10.60 -4.13 14.93
C PHE A 148 -11.39 -5.36 15.41
N GLY A 149 -10.91 -6.58 15.10
CA GLY A 149 -11.57 -7.83 15.46
C GLY A 149 -12.78 -8.17 14.60
N GLY A 150 -12.93 -7.56 13.43
CA GLY A 150 -13.99 -7.82 12.47
C GLY A 150 -13.52 -7.79 11.03
N ARG A 151 -14.33 -8.38 10.16
CA ARG A 151 -14.10 -8.39 8.71
C ARG A 151 -14.63 -7.10 8.08
N TRP A 152 -13.80 -6.49 7.25
CA TRP A 152 -14.10 -5.28 6.49
C TRP A 152 -14.05 -5.59 4.99
N HIS A 153 -14.96 -5.01 4.23
CA HIS A 153 -14.90 -5.03 2.76
C HIS A 153 -13.88 -4.00 2.28
N CYS A 154 -13.01 -4.39 1.36
CA CYS A 154 -12.24 -3.46 0.55
C CYS A 154 -12.99 -3.27 -0.77
N ASN A 155 -13.12 -2.02 -1.23
CA ASN A 155 -14.01 -1.68 -2.36
C ASN A 155 -13.26 -1.10 -3.57
N VAL A 156 -11.99 -0.77 -3.44
CA VAL A 156 -11.18 -0.17 -4.50
C VAL A 156 -9.87 -0.91 -4.67
N PHE A 157 -9.31 -0.86 -5.87
CA PHE A 157 -8.02 -1.43 -6.19
C PHE A 157 -7.93 -2.95 -5.99
N LEU A 158 -9.04 -3.65 -6.28
CA LEU A 158 -9.20 -5.09 -6.07
C LEU A 158 -8.68 -5.94 -7.23
N ASN A 159 -8.70 -5.41 -8.45
CA ASN A 159 -8.43 -6.15 -9.67
C ASN A 159 -7.53 -5.36 -10.62
N ALA A 160 -7.04 -6.05 -11.65
CA ALA A 160 -6.10 -5.47 -12.60
C ALA A 160 -6.70 -4.31 -13.42
N ASP A 161 -8.00 -4.33 -13.68
CA ASP A 161 -8.66 -3.27 -14.46
C ASP A 161 -8.68 -1.96 -13.67
N ASP A 162 -9.00 -2.00 -12.36
CA ASP A 162 -8.94 -0.82 -11.47
C ASP A 162 -7.52 -0.24 -11.42
N MET A 163 -6.50 -1.11 -11.29
CA MET A 163 -5.10 -0.69 -11.28
C MET A 163 -4.67 -0.10 -12.62
N LEU A 164 -5.09 -0.69 -13.73
CA LEU A 164 -4.73 -0.23 -15.06
C LEU A 164 -5.35 1.13 -15.37
N GLU A 165 -6.59 1.36 -14.96
CA GLU A 165 -7.24 2.68 -15.07
C GLU A 165 -6.46 3.73 -14.29
N TYR A 166 -6.12 3.45 -13.04
CA TYR A 166 -5.28 4.32 -12.21
C TYR A 166 -3.94 4.64 -12.87
N CYS A 167 -3.23 3.63 -13.38
CA CYS A 167 -1.94 3.83 -14.04
C CYS A 167 -2.06 4.72 -15.28
N LYS A 168 -3.10 4.55 -16.08
CA LYS A 168 -3.36 5.38 -17.28
C LYS A 168 -3.67 6.82 -16.93
N GLU A 169 -4.47 7.05 -15.89
CA GLU A 169 -4.90 8.38 -15.47
C GLU A 169 -3.82 9.17 -14.72
N THR A 170 -2.93 8.48 -14.00
CA THR A 170 -1.92 9.13 -13.16
C THR A 170 -0.50 9.07 -13.73
N GLY A 171 -0.22 8.12 -14.61
CA GLY A 171 1.13 7.81 -15.08
C GLY A 171 1.99 7.09 -14.04
N LEU A 172 1.42 6.68 -12.90
CA LEU A 172 2.13 5.99 -11.82
C LEU A 172 2.10 4.47 -12.03
N ASN A 173 3.05 3.81 -11.37
CA ASN A 173 3.12 2.36 -11.28
C ASN A 173 2.45 1.85 -9.98
N VAL A 174 2.40 0.53 -9.82
CA VAL A 174 1.74 -0.14 -8.69
C VAL A 174 2.66 -1.17 -8.03
N CYS A 175 2.37 -1.45 -6.77
CA CYS A 175 2.78 -2.66 -6.07
C CYS A 175 1.71 -3.74 -6.31
N PHE A 176 2.11 -4.94 -6.71
CA PHE A 176 1.21 -6.08 -6.88
C PHE A 176 1.44 -7.09 -5.75
N ASP A 177 0.48 -7.16 -4.83
CA ASP A 177 0.44 -8.21 -3.83
C ASP A 177 -0.25 -9.45 -4.40
N LEU A 178 0.52 -10.54 -4.52
CA LEU A 178 0.05 -11.79 -5.11
C LEU A 178 -0.98 -12.48 -4.22
N CYS A 179 -0.83 -12.38 -2.89
CA CYS A 179 -1.78 -12.91 -1.92
C CYS A 179 -3.13 -12.19 -2.03
N HIS A 180 -3.15 -10.87 -2.01
CA HIS A 180 -4.37 -10.07 -2.15
C HIS A 180 -5.10 -10.38 -3.47
N SER A 181 -4.35 -10.46 -4.57
CA SER A 181 -4.92 -10.86 -5.87
C SER A 181 -5.48 -12.28 -5.84
N HIS A 182 -4.79 -13.23 -5.20
CA HIS A 182 -5.28 -14.60 -5.07
C HIS A 182 -6.61 -14.68 -4.30
N LEU A 183 -6.69 -13.97 -3.17
CA LEU A 183 -7.92 -13.91 -2.38
C LEU A 183 -9.09 -13.31 -3.16
N ASN A 184 -8.83 -12.23 -3.92
CA ASN A 184 -9.84 -11.62 -4.77
C ASN A 184 -10.28 -12.54 -5.93
N CYS A 185 -9.33 -13.23 -6.56
CA CYS A 185 -9.61 -14.19 -7.62
C CYS A 185 -10.42 -15.37 -7.11
N ASN A 186 -10.14 -15.89 -5.92
CA ASN A 186 -10.94 -16.94 -5.30
C ASN A 186 -12.38 -16.49 -5.06
N LYS A 187 -12.58 -15.28 -4.53
CA LYS A 187 -13.93 -14.74 -4.31
C LYS A 187 -14.73 -14.61 -5.61
N ASN A 188 -14.09 -14.17 -6.68
CA ASN A 188 -14.75 -13.81 -7.93
C ASN A 188 -14.61 -14.88 -9.04
N ASN A 189 -14.00 -16.02 -8.74
CA ASN A 189 -13.70 -17.10 -9.71
C ASN A 189 -12.90 -16.59 -10.93
N LEU A 190 -11.87 -15.80 -10.67
CA LEU A 190 -10.94 -15.21 -11.65
C LEU A 190 -9.60 -15.95 -11.65
N SER A 191 -8.74 -15.62 -12.61
CA SER A 191 -7.39 -16.17 -12.75
C SER A 191 -6.36 -15.12 -12.33
N VAL A 192 -5.56 -15.40 -11.30
CA VAL A 192 -4.43 -14.54 -10.87
C VAL A 192 -3.43 -14.31 -12.00
N VAL A 193 -3.20 -15.32 -12.84
CA VAL A 193 -2.29 -15.22 -13.99
C VAL A 193 -2.81 -14.22 -15.01
N ASP A 194 -4.09 -14.15 -15.24
CA ASP A 194 -4.69 -13.23 -16.20
C ASP A 194 -4.74 -11.80 -15.62
N GLU A 195 -5.06 -11.65 -14.33
CA GLU A 195 -4.90 -10.38 -13.60
C GLU A 195 -3.48 -9.84 -13.76
N LEU A 196 -2.48 -10.68 -13.45
CA LEU A 196 -1.07 -10.27 -13.55
C LEU A 196 -0.67 -9.89 -14.98
N LYS A 197 -1.08 -10.65 -16.00
CA LYS A 197 -0.79 -10.30 -17.41
C LYS A 197 -1.36 -8.94 -17.79
N THR A 198 -2.53 -8.59 -17.29
CA THR A 198 -3.20 -7.32 -17.57
C THR A 198 -2.42 -6.13 -17.04
N ILE A 199 -1.85 -6.23 -15.83
CA ILE A 199 -1.18 -5.09 -15.16
C ILE A 199 0.34 -5.14 -15.21
N MET A 200 0.96 -6.23 -15.65
CA MET A 200 2.40 -6.52 -15.51
C MET A 200 3.33 -5.39 -15.96
N THR A 201 2.96 -4.65 -17.00
CA THR A 201 3.78 -3.54 -17.53
C THR A 201 3.86 -2.34 -16.59
N HIS A 202 2.97 -2.26 -15.61
CA HIS A 202 2.91 -1.20 -14.60
C HIS A 202 3.34 -1.67 -13.21
N VAL A 203 3.65 -2.97 -13.04
CA VAL A 203 4.13 -3.48 -11.75
C VAL A 203 5.62 -3.24 -11.62
N THR A 204 6.03 -2.52 -10.58
CA THR A 204 7.44 -2.27 -10.27
C THR A 204 7.87 -2.89 -8.95
N HIS A 205 6.93 -3.34 -8.14
CA HIS A 205 7.17 -4.07 -6.90
C HIS A 205 6.14 -5.18 -6.70
N PHE A 206 6.59 -6.30 -6.10
CA PHE A 206 5.74 -7.43 -5.76
C PHE A 206 5.81 -7.71 -4.26
N HIS A 207 4.66 -7.92 -3.64
CA HIS A 207 4.57 -8.63 -2.38
C HIS A 207 4.23 -10.10 -2.63
N LEU A 208 4.95 -10.97 -1.93
CA LEU A 208 4.80 -12.41 -2.04
C LEU A 208 4.55 -12.98 -0.65
N SER A 209 3.38 -13.51 -0.44
CA SER A 209 3.00 -14.28 0.75
C SER A 209 2.08 -15.42 0.35
N ASP A 210 1.87 -16.36 1.25
CA ASP A 210 0.94 -17.46 1.06
C ASP A 210 -0.44 -17.09 1.63
N ALA A 211 -1.50 -17.54 0.96
CA ALA A 211 -2.88 -17.31 1.38
C ALA A 211 -3.78 -18.45 0.93
N ASP A 212 -4.83 -18.67 1.70
CA ASP A 212 -5.93 -19.60 1.37
C ASP A 212 -7.29 -18.93 1.69
N GLY A 213 -8.33 -19.30 0.93
CA GLY A 213 -9.67 -18.74 1.13
C GLY A 213 -9.90 -17.40 0.43
N VAL A 214 -10.55 -16.46 1.13
CA VAL A 214 -10.99 -15.15 0.61
C VAL A 214 -10.71 -13.98 1.58
N ASP A 215 -10.26 -14.26 2.78
CA ASP A 215 -9.98 -13.27 3.82
C ASP A 215 -8.46 -13.01 3.90
N GLY A 216 -8.06 -11.74 3.96
CA GLY A 216 -6.68 -11.26 4.08
C GLY A 216 -6.35 -10.68 5.44
#